data_8e1db010e46aa3e763350a33b3439c44
#
_entry.id   8e1db010e46aa3e763350a33b3439c44
#
_cell.length_a   1.000
_cell.length_b   1.000
_cell.length_c   1.000
_cell.angle_alpha   90.00
_cell.angle_beta   90.00
_cell.angle_gamma   90.00
#
_symmetry.space_group_name_H-M   'P 1'
#
loop_
_entity.id
_entity.type
_entity.pdbx_description
1 polymer ?
#
loop_
_entity_poly.entity_id
_entity_poly.type
_entity_poly.pdbx_seq_one_letter_code
_entity_poly.pdbx_strand_id
1 'polypeptide(L)'
;MQSYKDIHYMENNQFDEIDEKILQMLAKDGSIPFQEVARACGVSGTTIHTRVKRLTSLGVIQGSKYIINPAKIGYDTYAYVGLTLKDDSRVESVVEALKSNPEIVEVHCTNEAYDLFVKIYTRNNEHLLALIQTQLKPLGLS
;
A
#
# COMPACT_ATOMS: atom_id res chain seq x y z
N MET A 1 0.22 7.17 1.29
CA MET A 1 1.15 6.62 0.28
C MET A 1 1.94 7.76 -0.34
N GLN A 2 3.25 7.71 -0.20
CA GLN A 2 4.14 8.76 -0.72
C GLN A 2 4.13 8.72 -2.24
N SER A 3 3.87 9.86 -2.89
CA SER A 3 3.94 9.96 -4.34
C SER A 3 5.40 9.83 -4.80
N TYR A 4 5.64 9.23 -5.98
CA TYR A 4 7.01 9.18 -6.54
C TYR A 4 7.64 10.57 -6.74
N LYS A 5 6.83 11.62 -6.75
CA LYS A 5 7.30 13.01 -6.80
C LYS A 5 8.02 13.43 -5.52
N ASP A 6 7.72 12.79 -4.41
CA ASP A 6 8.30 13.10 -3.11
C ASP A 6 9.70 12.47 -2.93
N ILE A 7 10.09 11.55 -3.81
CA ILE A 7 11.42 10.92 -3.82
C ILE A 7 12.54 11.95 -4.06
N HIS A 8 12.21 13.08 -4.67
CA HIS A 8 13.12 14.20 -4.90
C HIS A 8 13.67 14.86 -3.61
N TYR A 9 13.00 14.67 -2.48
CA TYR A 9 13.32 15.32 -1.22
C TYR A 9 14.08 14.41 -0.24
N MET A 10 14.65 13.32 -0.74
CA MET A 10 15.48 12.44 0.11
C MET A 10 16.84 13.08 0.39
N GLU A 11 16.88 13.92 1.42
CA GLU A 11 18.10 14.47 1.98
C GLU A 11 18.89 13.41 2.77
N ASN A 12 19.35 12.37 2.09
CA ASN A 12 20.14 11.34 2.74
C ASN A 12 21.37 11.01 1.89
N ASN A 13 22.56 11.25 2.43
CA ASN A 13 23.85 10.96 1.79
C ASN A 13 24.06 9.46 1.44
N GLN A 14 23.10 8.58 1.78
CA GLN A 14 23.16 7.15 1.42
C GLN A 14 22.68 6.87 0.01
N PHE A 15 22.02 7.82 -0.66
CA PHE A 15 21.43 7.67 -1.98
C PHE A 15 22.03 8.68 -2.94
N ASP A 16 22.38 8.21 -4.13
CA ASP A 16 22.91 9.06 -5.20
C ASP A 16 21.86 9.31 -6.30
N GLU A 17 22.25 10.08 -7.33
CA GLU A 17 21.37 10.41 -8.45
C GLU A 17 20.89 9.14 -9.21
N ILE A 18 21.69 8.09 -9.26
CA ILE A 18 21.32 6.83 -9.91
C ILE A 18 20.22 6.14 -9.11
N ASP A 19 20.37 6.07 -7.78
CA ASP A 19 19.33 5.52 -6.89
C ASP A 19 18.01 6.27 -7.04
N GLU A 20 18.07 7.60 -7.04
CA GLU A 20 16.89 8.44 -7.23
C GLU A 20 16.20 8.15 -8.56
N LYS A 21 16.96 8.06 -9.65
CA LYS A 21 16.41 7.78 -10.97
C LYS A 21 15.80 6.38 -11.07
N ILE A 22 16.42 5.38 -10.46
CA ILE A 22 15.88 4.02 -10.35
C ILE A 22 14.53 4.06 -9.64
N LEU A 23 14.44 4.71 -8.49
CA LEU A 23 13.22 4.80 -7.70
C LEU A 23 12.10 5.51 -8.45
N GLN A 24 12.40 6.60 -9.14
CA GLN A 24 11.42 7.32 -9.97
C GLN A 24 10.87 6.44 -11.09
N MET A 25 11.73 5.71 -11.79
CA MET A 25 11.31 4.85 -12.90
C MET A 25 10.50 3.65 -12.42
N LEU A 26 10.93 2.96 -11.35
CA LEU A 26 10.23 1.81 -10.80
C LEU A 26 8.92 2.19 -10.11
N ALA A 27 8.85 3.35 -9.47
CA ALA A 27 7.62 3.84 -8.86
C ALA A 27 6.55 4.19 -9.91
N LYS A 28 6.97 4.60 -11.09
CA LYS A 28 6.07 4.91 -12.22
C LYS A 28 5.61 3.65 -12.94
N ASP A 29 6.51 2.69 -13.14
CA ASP A 29 6.23 1.42 -13.81
C ASP A 29 7.09 0.31 -13.20
N GLY A 30 6.51 -0.47 -12.30
CA GLY A 30 7.19 -1.59 -11.64
C GLY A 30 7.51 -2.76 -12.56
N SER A 31 6.94 -2.80 -13.76
CA SER A 31 7.20 -3.84 -14.78
C SER A 31 8.29 -3.47 -15.78
N ILE A 32 8.86 -2.27 -15.68
CA ILE A 32 9.92 -1.84 -16.59
C ILE A 32 11.13 -2.78 -16.52
N PRO A 33 11.67 -3.27 -17.65
CA PRO A 33 12.85 -4.09 -17.65
C PRO A 33 14.08 -3.35 -17.10
N PHE A 34 14.88 -4.03 -16.29
CA PHE A 34 16.09 -3.41 -15.72
C PHE A 34 17.09 -2.94 -16.78
N GLN A 35 17.08 -3.55 -17.97
CA GLN A 35 17.89 -3.08 -19.10
C GLN A 35 17.49 -1.68 -19.57
N GLU A 36 16.22 -1.36 -19.54
CA GLU A 36 15.75 -0.01 -19.87
C GLU A 36 16.13 1.01 -18.79
N VAL A 37 16.02 0.62 -17.53
CA VAL A 37 16.48 1.44 -16.40
C VAL A 37 17.98 1.70 -16.51
N ALA A 38 18.75 0.66 -16.80
CA ALA A 38 20.20 0.75 -16.99
C ALA A 38 20.57 1.72 -18.12
N ARG A 39 19.89 1.60 -19.24
CA ARG A 39 20.10 2.50 -20.40
C ARG A 39 19.80 3.95 -20.02
N ALA A 40 18.71 4.21 -19.31
CA ALA A 40 18.33 5.55 -18.88
C ALA A 40 19.32 6.13 -17.85
N CYS A 41 19.94 5.28 -17.02
CA CYS A 41 20.92 5.69 -16.02
C CYS A 41 22.37 5.71 -16.55
N GLY A 42 22.62 5.21 -17.76
CA GLY A 42 23.97 5.12 -18.32
C GLY A 42 24.87 4.12 -17.60
N VAL A 43 24.31 3.04 -17.06
CA VAL A 43 25.04 1.98 -16.32
C VAL A 43 24.65 0.60 -16.85
N SER A 44 25.33 -0.43 -16.37
CA SER A 44 24.99 -1.82 -16.73
C SER A 44 23.75 -2.34 -16.01
N GLY A 45 23.09 -3.34 -16.57
CA GLY A 45 21.98 -4.04 -15.93
C GLY A 45 22.35 -4.66 -14.59
N THR A 46 23.59 -5.17 -14.47
CA THR A 46 24.14 -5.69 -13.21
C THR A 46 24.19 -4.63 -12.13
N THR A 47 24.57 -3.40 -12.48
CA THR A 47 24.57 -2.26 -11.56
C THR A 47 23.16 -1.97 -11.06
N ILE A 48 22.15 -2.00 -11.92
CA ILE A 48 20.76 -1.81 -11.53
C ILE A 48 20.30 -2.91 -10.58
N HIS A 49 20.56 -4.19 -10.89
CA HIS A 49 20.24 -5.30 -9.98
C HIS A 49 20.86 -5.14 -8.60
N THR A 50 22.12 -4.76 -8.52
CA THR A 50 22.82 -4.54 -7.25
C THR A 50 22.20 -3.39 -6.46
N ARG A 51 21.88 -2.30 -7.13
CA ARG A 51 21.24 -1.13 -6.52
C ARG A 51 19.84 -1.43 -6.01
N VAL A 52 19.01 -2.09 -6.80
CA VAL A 52 17.65 -2.50 -6.40
C VAL A 52 17.71 -3.45 -5.21
N LYS A 53 18.63 -4.41 -5.21
CA LYS A 53 18.83 -5.31 -4.07
C LYS A 53 19.21 -4.56 -2.80
N ARG A 54 20.09 -3.58 -2.89
CA ARG A 54 20.47 -2.73 -1.77
C ARG A 54 19.28 -1.91 -1.27
N LEU A 55 18.54 -1.25 -2.15
CA LEU A 55 17.37 -0.44 -1.80
C LEU A 55 16.26 -1.30 -1.14
N THR A 56 16.11 -2.52 -1.58
CA THR A 56 15.19 -3.48 -0.98
C THR A 56 15.66 -3.90 0.41
N SER A 57 16.95 -4.19 0.59
CA SER A 57 17.53 -4.55 1.88
C SER A 57 17.41 -3.43 2.91
N LEU A 58 17.48 -2.19 2.48
CA LEU A 58 17.31 -1.00 3.33
C LEU A 58 15.84 -0.67 3.62
N GLY A 59 14.89 -1.41 3.05
CA GLY A 59 13.46 -1.16 3.20
C GLY A 59 12.93 0.03 2.38
N VAL A 60 13.74 0.64 1.52
CA VAL A 60 13.30 1.72 0.63
C VAL A 60 12.33 1.19 -0.41
N ILE A 61 12.68 0.08 -1.06
CA ILE A 61 11.78 -0.69 -1.90
C ILE A 61 11.15 -1.77 -1.02
N GLN A 62 9.86 -1.73 -0.83
CA GLN A 62 9.12 -2.65 0.03
C GLN A 62 8.57 -3.86 -0.75
N GLY A 63 8.49 -3.76 -2.06
CA GLY A 63 7.98 -4.82 -2.93
C GLY A 63 7.37 -4.27 -4.20
N SER A 64 6.82 -5.17 -5.00
CA SER A 64 6.07 -4.85 -6.20
C SER A 64 4.77 -5.65 -6.23
N LYS A 65 3.72 -5.07 -6.81
CA LYS A 65 2.42 -5.73 -6.95
C LYS A 65 1.72 -5.29 -8.22
N TYR A 66 0.84 -6.15 -8.72
CA TYR A 66 -0.07 -5.76 -9.78
C TYR A 66 -1.19 -4.88 -9.25
N ILE A 67 -1.56 -3.86 -10.00
CA ILE A 67 -2.75 -3.06 -9.73
C ILE A 67 -3.91 -3.72 -10.47
N ILE A 68 -4.89 -4.20 -9.71
CA ILE A 68 -6.04 -4.92 -10.22
C ILE A 68 -7.26 -4.00 -10.16
N ASN A 69 -8.07 -4.01 -11.21
CA ASN A 69 -9.37 -3.33 -11.20
C ASN A 69 -10.43 -4.27 -10.59
N PRO A 70 -10.87 -4.03 -9.35
CA PRO A 70 -11.79 -4.95 -8.66
C PRO A 70 -13.14 -5.10 -9.38
N ALA A 71 -13.64 -4.03 -10.00
CA ALA A 71 -14.92 -4.05 -10.73
C ALA A 71 -14.92 -5.08 -11.87
N LYS A 72 -13.76 -5.28 -12.50
CA LYS A 72 -13.64 -6.24 -13.62
C LYS A 72 -13.68 -7.70 -13.21
N ILE A 73 -13.56 -7.99 -11.92
CA ILE A 73 -13.63 -9.34 -11.35
C ILE A 73 -14.82 -9.51 -10.39
N GLY A 74 -15.80 -8.62 -10.49
CA GLY A 74 -17.07 -8.76 -9.76
C GLY A 74 -17.15 -8.02 -8.42
N TYR A 75 -16.14 -7.22 -8.06
CA TYR A 75 -16.11 -6.38 -6.86
C TYR A 75 -16.35 -4.93 -7.24
N ASP A 76 -17.56 -4.61 -7.66
CA ASP A 76 -17.92 -3.30 -8.21
C ASP A 76 -18.50 -2.31 -7.17
N THR A 77 -18.66 -2.76 -5.93
CA THR A 77 -19.06 -1.91 -4.82
C THR A 77 -17.89 -1.68 -3.88
N TYR A 78 -17.61 -0.42 -3.57
CA TYR A 78 -16.63 -0.09 -2.55
C TYR A 78 -17.18 0.94 -1.57
N ALA A 79 -16.66 0.94 -0.36
CA ALA A 79 -17.03 1.89 0.67
C ALA A 79 -15.80 2.31 1.49
N TYR A 80 -15.81 3.55 1.93
CA TYR A 80 -14.95 4.03 3.01
C TYR A 80 -15.75 4.00 4.29
N VAL A 81 -15.20 3.37 5.33
CA VAL A 81 -15.90 3.21 6.61
C VAL A 81 -15.01 3.74 7.73
N GLY A 82 -15.54 4.67 8.49
CA GLY A 82 -14.93 5.14 9.75
C GLY A 82 -15.32 4.20 10.89
N LEU A 83 -14.34 3.78 11.66
CA LEU A 83 -14.53 2.86 12.78
C LEU A 83 -14.08 3.52 14.07
N THR A 84 -14.91 3.43 15.10
CA THR A 84 -14.58 3.87 16.45
C THR A 84 -14.43 2.66 17.36
N LEU A 85 -13.34 2.59 18.09
CA LEU A 85 -13.06 1.50 19.03
C LEU A 85 -13.73 1.78 20.37
N LYS A 86 -14.23 0.74 21.02
CA LYS A 86 -14.71 0.83 22.41
C LYS A 86 -13.57 0.83 23.42
N ASP A 87 -12.42 0.33 23.00
CA ASP A 87 -11.23 0.18 23.83
C ASP A 87 -9.97 0.43 22.99
N ASP A 88 -9.35 1.57 23.21
CA ASP A 88 -8.16 2.01 22.48
C ASP A 88 -6.96 1.09 22.66
N SER A 89 -6.92 0.31 23.75
CA SER A 89 -5.83 -0.64 23.98
C SER A 89 -5.79 -1.80 22.97
N ARG A 90 -6.85 -1.96 22.17
CA ARG A 90 -7.01 -3.03 21.20
C ARG A 90 -6.71 -2.63 19.76
N VAL A 91 -6.23 -1.41 19.53
CA VAL A 91 -5.98 -0.88 18.16
C VAL A 91 -5.14 -1.84 17.32
N GLU A 92 -4.02 -2.30 17.83
CA GLU A 92 -3.10 -3.18 17.09
C GLU A 92 -3.76 -4.50 16.68
N SER A 93 -4.47 -5.14 17.61
CA SER A 93 -5.15 -6.40 17.33
C SER A 93 -6.29 -6.25 16.35
N VAL A 94 -7.01 -5.14 16.39
CA VAL A 94 -8.08 -4.82 15.45
C VAL A 94 -7.51 -4.54 14.07
N VAL A 95 -6.43 -3.77 13.97
CA VAL A 95 -5.74 -3.50 12.70
C VAL A 95 -5.26 -4.80 12.04
N GLU A 96 -4.66 -5.71 12.80
CA GLU A 96 -4.25 -7.01 12.27
C GLU A 96 -5.43 -7.85 11.76
N ALA A 97 -6.52 -7.89 12.52
CA ALA A 97 -7.73 -8.58 12.12
C ALA A 97 -8.33 -7.99 10.83
N LEU A 98 -8.35 -6.66 10.70
CA LEU A 98 -8.81 -5.98 9.49
C LEU A 98 -7.91 -6.29 8.29
N LYS A 99 -6.59 -6.23 8.46
CA LYS A 99 -5.62 -6.52 7.39
C LYS A 99 -5.66 -7.96 6.92
N SER A 100 -6.12 -8.89 7.74
CA SER A 100 -6.26 -10.30 7.34
C SER A 100 -7.48 -10.56 6.46
N ASN A 101 -8.41 -9.62 6.35
CA ASN A 101 -9.60 -9.75 5.52
C ASN A 101 -9.31 -9.26 4.09
N PRO A 102 -9.46 -10.13 3.07
CA PRO A 102 -9.13 -9.78 1.68
C PRO A 102 -10.03 -8.68 1.08
N GLU A 103 -11.24 -8.48 1.59
CA GLU A 103 -12.12 -7.40 1.15
C GLU A 103 -11.72 -6.03 1.69
N ILE A 104 -10.91 -5.98 2.75
CA ILE A 104 -10.40 -4.74 3.33
C ILE A 104 -9.03 -4.44 2.71
N VAL A 105 -8.99 -3.45 1.83
CA VAL A 105 -7.82 -3.15 1.01
C VAL A 105 -6.93 -2.05 1.57
N GLU A 106 -7.48 -1.20 2.43
CA GLU A 106 -6.74 -0.14 3.11
C GLU A 106 -7.21 -0.01 4.55
N VAL A 107 -6.27 0.19 5.47
CA VAL A 107 -6.53 0.48 6.88
C VAL A 107 -5.65 1.67 7.28
N HIS A 108 -6.26 2.74 7.73
CA HIS A 108 -5.59 3.95 8.18
C HIS A 108 -5.97 4.24 9.63
N CYS A 109 -4.98 4.49 10.47
CA CYS A 109 -5.21 5.05 11.80
C CYS A 109 -5.44 6.57 11.66
N THR A 110 -6.44 7.07 12.36
CA THR A 110 -6.74 8.50 12.39
C THR A 110 -6.83 8.98 13.83
N ASN A 111 -6.79 10.26 14.04
CA ASN A 111 -6.85 10.88 15.36
C ASN A 111 -7.92 11.99 15.43
N GLU A 112 -8.95 11.90 14.60
CA GLU A 112 -10.06 12.83 14.57
C GLU A 112 -11.39 12.15 14.97
N ALA A 113 -12.38 12.16 14.09
CA ALA A 113 -13.71 11.65 14.37
C ALA A 113 -13.79 10.13 14.53
N TYR A 114 -12.84 9.40 13.94
CA TYR A 114 -12.77 7.95 13.98
C TYR A 114 -11.37 7.51 14.37
N ASP A 115 -11.24 6.35 14.98
CA ASP A 115 -9.93 5.76 15.32
C ASP A 115 -9.28 5.11 14.11
N LEU A 116 -10.08 4.47 13.28
CA LEU A 116 -9.65 3.81 12.05
C LEU A 116 -10.53 4.22 10.87
N PHE A 117 -9.92 4.28 9.71
CA PHE A 117 -10.59 4.51 8.44
C PHE A 117 -10.19 3.42 7.46
N VAL A 118 -11.15 2.70 6.93
CA VAL A 118 -10.91 1.54 6.08
C VAL A 118 -11.58 1.69 4.72
N LYS A 119 -10.95 1.11 3.70
CA LYS A 119 -11.53 0.96 2.38
C LYS A 119 -11.88 -0.50 2.15
N ILE A 120 -13.10 -0.76 1.74
CA ILE A 120 -13.66 -2.10 1.58
C ILE A 120 -14.16 -2.27 0.15
N TYR A 121 -13.82 -3.38 -0.50
CA TYR A 121 -14.41 -3.80 -1.76
C TYR A 121 -15.31 -5.00 -1.54
N THR A 122 -16.52 -4.93 -2.10
CA THR A 122 -17.50 -6.01 -2.04
C THR A 122 -18.19 -6.19 -3.38
N ARG A 123 -18.88 -7.31 -3.54
CA ARG A 123 -19.62 -7.64 -4.78
C ARG A 123 -20.83 -6.75 -4.97
N ASN A 124 -21.51 -6.41 -3.88
CA ASN A 124 -22.72 -5.60 -3.86
C ASN A 124 -22.96 -5.02 -2.46
N ASN A 125 -23.99 -4.21 -2.31
CA ASN A 125 -24.36 -3.62 -1.03
C ASN A 125 -24.78 -4.65 0.03
N GLU A 126 -25.43 -5.73 -0.37
CA GLU A 126 -25.80 -6.81 0.54
C GLU A 126 -24.57 -7.48 1.15
N HIS A 127 -23.57 -7.77 0.34
CA HIS A 127 -22.26 -8.26 0.80
C HIS A 127 -21.58 -7.28 1.76
N LEU A 128 -21.62 -5.98 1.47
CA LEU A 128 -21.06 -4.94 2.33
C LEU A 128 -21.73 -4.94 3.71
N LEU A 129 -23.06 -4.96 3.75
CA LEU A 129 -23.81 -4.99 5.01
C LEU A 129 -23.52 -6.26 5.80
N ALA A 130 -23.45 -7.42 5.14
CA ALA A 130 -23.10 -8.67 5.79
C ALA A 130 -21.70 -8.63 6.39
N LEU A 131 -20.71 -8.08 5.67
CA LEU A 131 -19.34 -7.92 6.16
C LEU A 131 -19.29 -7.03 7.40
N ILE A 132 -19.98 -5.90 7.39
CA ILE A 132 -20.05 -5.00 8.54
C ILE A 132 -20.63 -5.73 9.76
N GLN A 133 -21.73 -6.44 9.58
CA GLN A 133 -22.41 -7.13 10.68
C GLN A 133 -21.62 -8.31 11.25
N THR A 134 -21.00 -9.10 10.38
CA THR A 134 -20.38 -10.37 10.77
C THR A 134 -18.90 -10.26 11.09
N GLN A 135 -18.20 -9.27 10.55
CA GLN A 135 -16.75 -9.16 10.66
C GLN A 135 -16.27 -7.87 11.34
N LEU A 136 -16.93 -6.74 11.14
CA LEU A 136 -16.52 -5.48 11.76
C LEU A 136 -17.10 -5.31 13.16
N LYS A 137 -18.41 -5.46 13.33
CA LYS A 137 -19.04 -5.31 14.64
C LYS A 137 -18.48 -6.24 15.73
N PRO A 138 -18.16 -7.52 15.47
CA PRO A 138 -17.57 -8.39 16.49
C PRO A 138 -16.20 -7.97 16.98
N LEU A 139 -15.49 -7.07 16.28
CA LEU A 139 -14.20 -6.54 16.71
C LEU A 139 -14.29 -5.53 17.87
N GLY A 140 -15.48 -5.28 18.40
CA GLY A 140 -15.68 -4.33 19.49
C GLY A 140 -15.71 -2.87 19.04
N LEU A 141 -16.24 -2.63 17.84
CA LEU A 141 -16.46 -1.30 17.28
C LEU A 141 -17.78 -0.70 17.78
N SER A 142 -17.79 0.61 17.92
CA SER A 142 -19.00 1.36 18.29
C SER A 142 -19.62 2.05 17.08
#